data_f8bdca72e2c617aaee82faa17101e4db
#
_entry.id   f8bdca72e2c617aaee82faa17101e4db
#
_cell.length_a   1.000
_cell.length_b   1.000
_cell.length_c   1.000
_cell.angle_alpha   90.00
_cell.angle_beta   90.00
_cell.angle_gamma   90.00
#
_symmetry.space_group_name_H-M   'P 1'
#
loop_
_entity.id
_entity.type
_entity.pdbx_description
1 polymer ?
#
loop_
_entity_poly.entity_id
_entity_poly.type
_entity_poly.pdbx_seq_one_letter_code
_entity_poly.pdbx_strand_id
1 'polypeptide(L)'
;AQVVTYFPGAAAERVEALVSSPIEEVVKELPELDFVQSESRNGVSIVSVNIRESYSEMRPIWDNLRRKIDSIANELPEGVSVPEVNDDFGDVYGIVVGLTGEGFTFSELDMIADEIKAVFLQIQDTAKVEILGIQEERVFVEYNNARLADLGLSPGLLTQILEERNIVVSGGSFKLGDERISLEPSGNFESIEEIGETLLRLPETNQLFQLRDVATLSRSYVDPPEELVSINGEPGIGIAIAMREGGNNIELGRAVQSAIADFYDTYPIGIEFKLVNFSPQEVEDK
;
A
#
# COMPACT_ATOMS: atom_id res chain seq x y z
N ALA A 1 -0.78 -4.81 18.80
CA ALA A 1 -0.47 -5.30 17.43
C ALA A 1 -1.43 -6.40 17.00
N GLN A 2 -1.51 -6.64 15.70
CA GLN A 2 -2.20 -7.81 15.14
C GLN A 2 -1.22 -8.66 14.33
N VAL A 3 -1.38 -9.98 14.41
CA VAL A 3 -0.67 -10.93 13.53
C VAL A 3 -1.71 -11.53 12.60
N VAL A 4 -1.59 -11.25 11.31
CA VAL A 4 -2.50 -11.75 10.27
C VAL A 4 -1.79 -12.84 9.47
N THR A 5 -2.47 -13.97 9.27
CA THR A 5 -1.90 -15.11 8.55
C THR A 5 -2.97 -15.76 7.68
N TYR A 6 -2.66 -15.98 6.41
CA TYR A 6 -3.58 -16.58 5.44
C TYR A 6 -3.30 -18.07 5.28
N PHE A 7 -4.37 -18.86 5.27
CA PHE A 7 -4.33 -20.29 4.98
C PHE A 7 -5.44 -20.64 3.97
N PRO A 8 -5.25 -20.32 2.68
CA PRO A 8 -6.28 -20.48 1.66
C PRO A 8 -6.84 -21.89 1.60
N GLY A 9 -8.17 -21.99 1.57
CA GLY A 9 -8.87 -23.29 1.48
C GLY A 9 -9.04 -24.04 2.80
N ALA A 10 -8.51 -23.54 3.93
CA ALA A 10 -8.74 -24.14 5.24
C ALA A 10 -10.03 -23.63 5.88
N ALA A 11 -10.79 -24.54 6.53
CA ALA A 11 -11.92 -24.16 7.38
C ALA A 11 -11.44 -23.51 8.69
N ALA A 12 -12.31 -22.75 9.35
CA ALA A 12 -11.99 -21.98 10.55
C ALA A 12 -11.35 -22.84 11.67
N GLU A 13 -11.89 -24.05 11.93
CA GLU A 13 -11.37 -24.96 12.95
C GLU A 13 -9.95 -25.44 12.63
N ARG A 14 -9.64 -25.59 11.33
CA ARG A 14 -8.31 -25.98 10.90
C ARG A 14 -7.33 -24.82 10.97
N VAL A 15 -7.79 -23.61 10.67
CA VAL A 15 -7.00 -22.36 10.85
C VAL A 15 -6.69 -22.19 12.33
N GLU A 16 -7.66 -22.38 13.23
CA GLU A 16 -7.46 -22.28 14.68
C GLU A 16 -6.41 -23.26 15.17
N ALA A 17 -6.57 -24.55 14.84
CA ALA A 17 -5.69 -25.59 15.38
C ALA A 17 -4.26 -25.53 14.84
N LEU A 18 -4.07 -25.15 13.57
CA LEU A 18 -2.79 -25.23 12.88
C LEU A 18 -2.05 -23.89 12.72
N VAL A 19 -2.75 -22.77 12.90
CA VAL A 19 -2.18 -21.43 12.71
C VAL A 19 -2.37 -20.58 13.95
N SER A 20 -3.62 -20.34 14.38
CA SER A 20 -3.89 -19.42 15.49
C SER A 20 -3.30 -19.90 16.81
N SER A 21 -3.53 -21.17 17.18
CA SER A 21 -3.03 -21.75 18.43
C SER A 21 -1.50 -21.73 18.54
N PRO A 22 -0.72 -22.17 17.53
CA PRO A 22 0.75 -22.04 17.57
C PRO A 22 1.23 -20.60 17.71
N ILE A 23 0.60 -19.64 17.00
CA ILE A 23 0.94 -18.22 17.12
C ILE A 23 0.64 -17.70 18.54
N GLU A 24 -0.53 -18.04 19.10
CA GLU A 24 -0.87 -17.66 20.47
C GLU A 24 0.12 -18.20 21.50
N GLU A 25 0.60 -19.44 21.35
CA GLU A 25 1.57 -20.04 22.27
C GLU A 25 2.85 -19.23 22.31
N VAL A 26 3.36 -18.84 21.17
CA VAL A 26 4.58 -18.02 21.05
C VAL A 26 4.36 -16.59 21.55
N VAL A 27 3.19 -16.00 21.29
CA VAL A 27 2.82 -14.68 21.82
C VAL A 27 2.73 -14.68 23.34
N LYS A 28 2.23 -15.75 23.95
CA LYS A 28 2.16 -15.90 25.42
C LYS A 28 3.52 -15.91 26.11
N GLU A 29 4.60 -16.10 25.37
CA GLU A 29 5.97 -15.99 25.93
C GLU A 29 6.46 -14.55 26.07
N LEU A 30 5.70 -13.54 25.61
CA LEU A 30 6.07 -12.14 25.80
C LEU A 30 5.87 -11.72 27.25
N PRO A 31 6.91 -11.26 27.96
CA PRO A 31 6.81 -10.85 29.37
C PRO A 31 5.87 -9.67 29.58
N GLU A 32 5.74 -8.82 28.57
CA GLU A 32 4.96 -7.59 28.54
C GLU A 32 3.49 -7.82 28.24
N LEU A 33 3.12 -9.04 27.81
CA LEU A 33 1.76 -9.37 27.40
C LEU A 33 0.75 -9.14 28.53
N ASP A 34 -0.37 -8.48 28.19
CA ASP A 34 -1.55 -8.42 29.04
C ASP A 34 -2.47 -9.60 28.68
N PHE A 35 -2.99 -9.62 27.46
CA PHE A 35 -3.76 -10.75 26.95
C PHE A 35 -3.60 -10.90 25.43
N VAL A 36 -3.87 -12.10 24.93
CA VAL A 36 -3.95 -12.42 23.51
C VAL A 36 -5.37 -12.88 23.20
N GLN A 37 -5.86 -12.44 22.05
CA GLN A 37 -7.16 -12.85 21.51
C GLN A 37 -7.00 -13.20 20.05
N SER A 38 -7.61 -14.30 19.61
CA SER A 38 -7.58 -14.67 18.19
C SER A 38 -8.99 -14.79 17.60
N GLU A 39 -9.05 -14.55 16.31
CA GLU A 39 -10.21 -14.79 15.48
C GLU A 39 -9.79 -15.67 14.29
N SER A 40 -10.35 -16.89 14.21
CA SER A 40 -10.11 -17.83 13.14
C SER A 40 -11.32 -17.86 12.20
N ARG A 41 -11.09 -17.50 10.94
CA ARG A 41 -12.09 -17.55 9.86
C ARG A 41 -11.64 -18.52 8.78
N ASN A 42 -12.54 -18.82 7.83
CA ASN A 42 -12.16 -19.62 6.67
C ASN A 42 -11.02 -18.95 5.90
N GLY A 43 -9.86 -19.59 5.89
CA GLY A 43 -8.68 -19.11 5.16
C GLY A 43 -7.86 -18.03 5.84
N VAL A 44 -8.20 -17.55 7.04
CA VAL A 44 -7.45 -16.47 7.71
C VAL A 44 -7.45 -16.60 9.23
N SER A 45 -6.31 -16.36 9.83
CA SER A 45 -6.09 -16.19 11.28
C SER A 45 -5.73 -14.74 11.59
N ILE A 46 -6.36 -14.16 12.59
CA ILE A 46 -6.08 -12.82 13.11
C ILE A 46 -5.83 -12.96 14.61
N VAL A 47 -4.60 -12.73 15.05
CA VAL A 47 -4.21 -12.81 16.47
C VAL A 47 -3.89 -11.41 16.97
N SER A 48 -4.70 -10.90 17.88
CA SER A 48 -4.55 -9.59 18.51
C SER A 48 -3.71 -9.68 19.79
N VAL A 49 -2.64 -8.93 19.84
CA VAL A 49 -1.66 -8.92 20.93
C VAL A 49 -1.80 -7.60 21.70
N ASN A 50 -2.19 -7.71 22.98
CA ASN A 50 -2.39 -6.56 23.86
C ASN A 50 -1.29 -6.54 24.94
N ILE A 51 -0.62 -5.41 25.04
CA ILE A 51 0.48 -5.18 25.98
C ILE A 51 -0.07 -4.41 27.19
N ARG A 52 0.47 -4.70 28.39
CA ARG A 52 0.06 -4.00 29.61
C ARG A 52 0.34 -2.50 29.51
N GLU A 53 -0.57 -1.69 29.97
CA GLU A 53 -0.50 -0.22 29.96
C GLU A 53 0.70 0.36 30.71
N SER A 54 1.38 -0.45 31.57
CA SER A 54 2.57 -0.02 32.28
C SER A 54 3.82 0.14 31.40
N TYR A 55 3.77 -0.33 30.15
CA TYR A 55 4.85 -0.21 29.18
C TYR A 55 4.54 0.92 28.18
N SER A 56 5.46 1.87 28.05
CA SER A 56 5.35 2.99 27.12
C SER A 56 6.24 2.85 25.87
N GLU A 57 7.34 2.09 25.98
CA GLU A 57 8.25 1.85 24.85
C GLU A 57 7.80 0.61 24.08
N MET A 58 6.93 0.79 23.09
CA MET A 58 6.33 -0.32 22.32
C MET A 58 7.28 -0.94 21.30
N ARG A 59 8.16 -0.14 20.67
CA ARG A 59 9.02 -0.59 19.56
C ARG A 59 9.88 -1.83 19.90
N PRO A 60 10.61 -1.90 21.03
CA PRO A 60 11.36 -3.09 21.37
C PRO A 60 10.48 -4.34 21.58
N ILE A 61 9.25 -4.14 22.06
CA ILE A 61 8.28 -5.21 22.30
C ILE A 61 7.79 -5.77 20.96
N TRP A 62 7.45 -4.89 20.01
CA TRP A 62 7.03 -5.31 18.67
C TRP A 62 8.16 -5.95 17.87
N ASP A 63 9.39 -5.49 18.01
CA ASP A 63 10.56 -6.12 17.40
C ASP A 63 10.82 -7.52 18.01
N ASN A 64 10.55 -7.72 19.30
CA ASN A 64 10.60 -9.03 19.94
C ASN A 64 9.46 -9.94 19.43
N LEU A 65 8.25 -9.41 19.31
CA LEU A 65 7.10 -10.13 18.75
C LEU A 65 7.42 -10.63 17.33
N ARG A 66 7.90 -9.74 16.43
CA ARG A 66 8.28 -10.11 15.05
C ARG A 66 9.29 -11.27 15.05
N ARG A 67 10.36 -11.17 15.83
CA ARG A 67 11.37 -12.25 15.90
C ARG A 67 10.78 -13.59 16.36
N LYS A 68 9.84 -13.54 17.31
CA LYS A 68 9.18 -14.75 17.79
C LYS A 68 8.26 -15.35 16.71
N ILE A 69 7.50 -14.52 16.04
CA ILE A 69 6.62 -14.95 14.92
C ILE A 69 7.45 -15.50 13.76
N ASP A 70 8.55 -14.86 13.39
CA ASP A 70 9.47 -15.34 12.35
C ASP A 70 10.05 -16.72 12.70
N SER A 71 10.30 -16.99 13.98
CA SER A 71 10.86 -18.26 14.42
C SER A 71 9.93 -19.45 14.19
N ILE A 72 8.60 -19.25 14.25
CA ILE A 72 7.62 -20.31 14.02
C ILE A 72 7.08 -20.33 12.59
N ALA A 73 7.38 -19.33 11.77
CA ALA A 73 6.86 -19.26 10.40
C ALA A 73 7.18 -20.52 9.58
N ASN A 74 8.34 -21.13 9.80
CA ASN A 74 8.76 -22.36 9.13
C ASN A 74 8.15 -23.64 9.73
N GLU A 75 7.52 -23.56 10.89
CA GLU A 75 6.86 -24.69 11.57
C GLU A 75 5.37 -24.77 11.19
N LEU A 76 4.82 -23.72 10.57
CA LEU A 76 3.47 -23.69 10.08
C LEU A 76 3.30 -24.62 8.87
N PRO A 77 2.08 -25.15 8.64
CA PRO A 77 1.82 -26.06 7.54
C PRO A 77 2.13 -25.47 6.16
N GLU A 78 2.44 -26.34 5.19
CA GLU A 78 2.57 -25.93 3.79
C GLU A 78 1.27 -25.28 3.28
N GLY A 79 1.39 -24.19 2.55
CA GLY A 79 0.28 -23.39 2.02
C GLY A 79 -0.23 -22.28 2.95
N VAL A 80 0.35 -22.15 4.16
CA VAL A 80 0.15 -20.99 5.03
C VAL A 80 1.06 -19.86 4.55
N SER A 81 0.52 -18.63 4.49
CA SER A 81 1.35 -17.45 4.21
C SER A 81 2.33 -17.16 5.36
N VAL A 82 3.37 -16.40 5.08
CA VAL A 82 4.20 -15.84 6.15
C VAL A 82 3.30 -14.95 7.03
N PRO A 83 3.32 -15.13 8.38
CA PRO A 83 2.54 -14.28 9.28
C PRO A 83 3.01 -12.83 9.21
N GLU A 84 2.08 -11.90 9.05
CA GLU A 84 2.34 -10.46 9.02
C GLU A 84 2.03 -9.85 10.37
N VAL A 85 3.01 -9.18 10.98
CA VAL A 85 2.83 -8.46 12.25
C VAL A 85 2.55 -7.00 11.94
N ASN A 86 1.31 -6.58 12.14
CA ASN A 86 0.88 -5.20 12.05
C ASN A 86 0.85 -4.57 13.45
N ASP A 87 1.82 -3.74 13.77
CA ASP A 87 1.92 -2.99 15.02
C ASP A 87 1.30 -1.58 14.93
N ASP A 88 0.93 -1.15 13.73
CA ASP A 88 0.17 0.08 13.49
C ASP A 88 -1.33 -0.08 13.78
N PHE A 89 -1.75 -1.29 14.17
CA PHE A 89 -3.13 -1.55 14.55
C PHE A 89 -3.46 -0.86 15.87
N GLY A 90 -4.19 0.22 15.77
CA GLY A 90 -4.55 1.06 16.91
C GLY A 90 -4.06 2.50 16.80
N ASP A 91 -3.38 2.85 15.72
CA ASP A 91 -3.12 4.26 15.42
C ASP A 91 -4.45 5.01 15.34
N VAL A 92 -4.63 5.96 16.25
CA VAL A 92 -5.81 6.81 16.23
C VAL A 92 -5.52 8.00 15.33
N TYR A 93 -6.15 8.02 14.16
CA TYR A 93 -6.11 9.18 13.28
C TYR A 93 -7.04 10.28 13.81
N GLY A 94 -6.49 11.14 14.67
CA GLY A 94 -7.22 12.23 15.29
C GLY A 94 -7.63 13.32 14.30
N ILE A 95 -6.92 13.45 13.16
CA ILE A 95 -7.21 14.42 12.11
C ILE A 95 -7.32 13.67 10.79
N VAL A 96 -8.41 13.91 10.06
CA VAL A 96 -8.61 13.41 8.70
C VAL A 96 -8.98 14.58 7.81
N VAL A 97 -8.15 14.83 6.82
CA VAL A 97 -8.37 15.85 5.79
C VAL A 97 -8.87 15.16 4.52
N GLY A 98 -10.03 15.57 4.04
CA GLY A 98 -10.56 15.12 2.76
C GLY A 98 -10.06 16.01 1.64
N LEU A 99 -9.60 15.40 0.56
CA LEU A 99 -9.17 16.03 -0.69
C LEU A 99 -10.15 15.67 -1.80
N THR A 100 -10.77 16.65 -2.42
CA THR A 100 -11.61 16.50 -3.61
C THR A 100 -11.16 17.45 -4.70
N GLY A 101 -11.49 17.15 -5.96
CA GLY A 101 -11.11 18.01 -7.08
C GLY A 101 -12.08 17.88 -8.24
N GLU A 102 -12.84 18.93 -8.54
CA GLU A 102 -13.70 18.95 -9.69
C GLU A 102 -12.88 19.07 -10.98
N GLY A 103 -13.01 18.09 -11.88
CA GLY A 103 -12.27 18.03 -13.14
C GLY A 103 -10.88 17.42 -13.05
N PHE A 104 -10.46 16.94 -11.87
CA PHE A 104 -9.21 16.24 -11.67
C PHE A 104 -9.42 14.71 -11.69
N THR A 105 -8.46 13.99 -12.23
CA THR A 105 -8.41 12.52 -12.17
C THR A 105 -7.94 12.06 -10.79
N PHE A 106 -8.24 10.81 -10.41
CA PHE A 106 -7.71 10.23 -9.17
C PHE A 106 -6.17 10.21 -9.15
N SER A 107 -5.51 10.00 -10.28
CA SER A 107 -4.05 10.02 -10.38
C SER A 107 -3.46 11.42 -10.10
N GLU A 108 -4.12 12.49 -10.54
CA GLU A 108 -3.72 13.86 -10.23
C GLU A 108 -3.96 14.19 -8.75
N LEU A 109 -5.08 13.74 -8.17
CA LEU A 109 -5.36 13.89 -6.75
C LEU A 109 -4.39 13.10 -5.88
N ASP A 110 -3.95 11.93 -6.32
CA ASP A 110 -2.98 11.09 -5.63
C ASP A 110 -1.60 11.77 -5.56
N MET A 111 -1.13 12.33 -6.67
CA MET A 111 0.11 13.13 -6.67
C MET A 111 0.04 14.30 -5.68
N ILE A 112 -1.09 15.02 -5.66
CA ILE A 112 -1.30 16.13 -4.72
C ILE A 112 -1.35 15.61 -3.28
N ALA A 113 -2.01 14.47 -3.03
CA ALA A 113 -2.09 13.86 -1.72
C ALA A 113 -0.71 13.43 -1.18
N ASP A 114 0.17 12.91 -2.04
CA ASP A 114 1.54 12.56 -1.68
C ASP A 114 2.39 13.81 -1.30
N GLU A 115 2.24 14.91 -2.05
CA GLU A 115 2.90 16.18 -1.70
C GLU A 115 2.41 16.70 -0.34
N ILE A 116 1.10 16.68 -0.10
CA ILE A 116 0.48 17.09 1.16
C ILE A 116 0.93 16.19 2.31
N LYS A 117 0.98 14.89 2.10
CA LYS A 117 1.52 13.92 3.06
C LYS A 117 2.95 14.26 3.46
N ALA A 118 3.80 14.62 2.50
CA ALA A 118 5.18 15.02 2.78
C ALA A 118 5.24 16.27 3.65
N VAL A 119 4.35 17.25 3.46
CA VAL A 119 4.25 18.43 4.29
C VAL A 119 3.75 18.10 5.70
N PHE A 120 2.68 17.31 5.82
CA PHE A 120 2.12 16.93 7.12
C PHE A 120 3.08 16.08 7.96
N LEU A 121 3.92 15.26 7.35
CA LEU A 121 4.98 14.50 8.04
C LEU A 121 6.06 15.41 8.66
N GLN A 122 6.22 16.65 8.19
CA GLN A 122 7.18 17.61 8.75
C GLN A 122 6.60 18.41 9.92
N ILE A 123 5.29 18.35 10.14
CA ILE A 123 4.64 19.04 11.27
C ILE A 123 5.07 18.35 12.57
N GLN A 124 5.44 19.18 13.56
CA GLN A 124 5.79 18.69 14.90
C GLN A 124 4.62 17.87 15.48
N ASP A 125 4.96 16.80 16.20
CA ASP A 125 4.02 15.86 16.83
C ASP A 125 3.22 14.96 15.86
N THR A 126 3.45 15.04 14.55
CA THR A 126 2.98 14.02 13.62
C THR A 126 3.78 12.72 13.78
N ALA A 127 3.09 11.61 14.00
CA ALA A 127 3.70 10.27 14.02
C ALA A 127 3.63 9.61 12.65
N LYS A 128 2.44 9.66 12.02
CA LYS A 128 2.15 8.97 10.76
C LYS A 128 1.14 9.76 9.95
N VAL A 129 1.26 9.68 8.65
CA VAL A 129 0.25 10.18 7.69
C VAL A 129 -0.07 9.07 6.71
N GLU A 130 -1.32 8.74 6.57
CA GLU A 130 -1.82 7.70 5.67
C GLU A 130 -2.80 8.30 4.67
N ILE A 131 -2.72 7.84 3.43
CA ILE A 131 -3.63 8.25 2.36
C ILE A 131 -4.64 7.13 2.17
N LEU A 132 -5.92 7.46 2.20
CA LEU A 132 -7.05 6.55 2.13
C LEU A 132 -7.84 6.78 0.84
N GLY A 133 -8.33 5.72 0.23
CA GLY A 133 -9.19 5.80 -0.96
C GLY A 133 -8.43 6.05 -2.27
N ILE A 134 -7.13 5.74 -2.30
CA ILE A 134 -6.35 5.77 -3.55
C ILE A 134 -6.97 4.77 -4.52
N GLN A 135 -7.16 5.22 -5.77
CA GLN A 135 -7.57 4.35 -6.86
C GLN A 135 -6.34 3.95 -7.66
N GLU A 136 -5.96 2.67 -7.56
CA GLU A 136 -4.80 2.16 -8.28
C GLU A 136 -5.06 2.16 -9.78
N GLU A 137 -4.23 2.90 -10.53
CA GLU A 137 -4.28 2.93 -11.97
C GLU A 137 -3.45 1.78 -12.56
N ARG A 138 -4.05 1.00 -13.46
CA ARG A 138 -3.39 -0.13 -14.12
C ARG A 138 -3.50 -0.03 -15.63
N VAL A 139 -2.51 -0.60 -16.30
CA VAL A 139 -2.57 -0.81 -17.76
C VAL A 139 -3.13 -2.20 -18.01
N PHE A 140 -4.32 -2.23 -18.64
CA PHE A 140 -4.99 -3.46 -19.05
C PHE A 140 -4.53 -3.84 -20.45
N VAL A 141 -4.12 -5.09 -20.61
CA VAL A 141 -3.72 -5.70 -21.88
C VAL A 141 -4.78 -6.70 -22.29
N GLU A 142 -5.74 -6.29 -23.09
CA GLU A 142 -6.83 -7.13 -23.58
C GLU A 142 -6.42 -7.78 -24.89
N TYR A 143 -6.32 -9.10 -24.90
CA TYR A 143 -5.93 -9.86 -26.08
C TYR A 143 -7.03 -10.82 -26.57
N ASN A 144 -7.01 -11.09 -27.87
CA ASN A 144 -7.90 -12.06 -28.49
C ASN A 144 -7.21 -13.44 -28.59
N ASN A 145 -7.74 -14.43 -27.85
CA ASN A 145 -7.18 -15.78 -27.82
C ASN A 145 -7.07 -16.44 -29.21
N ALA A 146 -8.04 -16.23 -30.09
CA ALA A 146 -7.99 -16.79 -31.45
C ALA A 146 -6.85 -16.17 -32.26
N ARG A 147 -6.65 -14.86 -32.14
CA ARG A 147 -5.57 -14.13 -32.84
C ARG A 147 -4.19 -14.50 -32.31
N LEU A 148 -4.05 -14.74 -30.98
CA LEU A 148 -2.82 -15.26 -30.40
C LEU A 148 -2.52 -16.67 -30.91
N ALA A 149 -3.52 -17.55 -30.95
CA ALA A 149 -3.37 -18.93 -31.42
C ALA A 149 -2.99 -18.98 -32.92
N ASP A 150 -3.56 -18.12 -33.76
CA ASP A 150 -3.22 -17.99 -35.19
C ASP A 150 -1.74 -17.62 -35.40
N LEU A 151 -1.16 -16.92 -34.44
CA LEU A 151 0.26 -16.52 -34.44
C LEU A 151 1.17 -17.50 -33.67
N GLY A 152 0.63 -18.59 -33.12
CA GLY A 152 1.40 -19.56 -32.34
C GLY A 152 1.83 -19.04 -30.97
N LEU A 153 1.15 -18.00 -30.45
CA LEU A 153 1.43 -17.42 -29.14
C LEU A 153 0.51 -17.96 -28.07
N SER A 154 1.04 -18.16 -26.88
CA SER A 154 0.23 -18.45 -25.68
C SER A 154 0.13 -17.20 -24.80
N PRO A 155 -0.97 -17.04 -24.04
CA PRO A 155 -1.08 -15.98 -23.03
C PRO A 155 0.10 -15.95 -22.04
N GLY A 156 0.57 -17.13 -21.61
CA GLY A 156 1.72 -17.23 -20.70
C GLY A 156 3.02 -16.71 -21.28
N LEU A 157 3.26 -16.90 -22.58
CA LEU A 157 4.43 -16.34 -23.26
C LEU A 157 4.34 -14.80 -23.34
N LEU A 158 3.13 -14.29 -23.57
CA LEU A 158 2.90 -12.84 -23.56
C LEU A 158 3.23 -12.22 -22.20
N THR A 159 2.73 -12.83 -21.12
CA THR A 159 3.03 -12.41 -19.74
C THR A 159 4.54 -12.43 -19.47
N GLN A 160 5.21 -13.53 -19.81
CA GLN A 160 6.65 -13.68 -19.60
C GLN A 160 7.45 -12.58 -20.33
N ILE A 161 7.12 -12.26 -21.58
CA ILE A 161 7.82 -11.23 -22.35
C ILE A 161 7.62 -9.84 -21.73
N LEU A 162 6.41 -9.55 -21.23
CA LEU A 162 6.12 -8.28 -20.57
C LEU A 162 6.86 -8.17 -19.22
N GLU A 163 6.90 -9.24 -18.44
CA GLU A 163 7.64 -9.32 -17.18
C GLU A 163 9.14 -9.14 -17.40
N GLU A 164 9.73 -9.81 -18.40
CA GLU A 164 11.14 -9.68 -18.73
C GLU A 164 11.55 -8.25 -19.14
N ARG A 165 10.61 -7.48 -19.70
CA ARG A 165 10.85 -6.09 -20.11
C ARG A 165 10.61 -5.07 -18.99
N ASN A 166 9.76 -5.39 -18.02
CA ASN A 166 9.42 -4.50 -16.90
C ASN A 166 10.34 -4.72 -15.68
N ILE A 167 11.62 -5.01 -15.93
CA ILE A 167 12.62 -5.19 -14.87
C ILE A 167 13.50 -3.95 -14.80
N VAL A 168 13.56 -3.35 -13.60
CA VAL A 168 14.55 -2.31 -13.28
C VAL A 168 15.91 -2.98 -13.15
N VAL A 169 16.72 -2.91 -14.17
CA VAL A 169 18.10 -3.39 -14.12
C VAL A 169 19.00 -2.25 -13.68
N SER A 170 19.70 -2.41 -12.56
CA SER A 170 20.75 -1.47 -12.17
C SER A 170 21.86 -1.49 -13.23
N GLY A 171 21.98 -0.44 -14.01
CA GLY A 171 22.97 -0.32 -15.09
C GLY A 171 24.42 -0.15 -14.62
N GLY A 172 24.61 -0.08 -13.28
CA GLY A 172 25.92 0.16 -12.71
C GLY A 172 26.37 1.62 -12.84
N SER A 173 27.62 1.88 -12.49
CA SER A 173 28.24 3.20 -12.65
C SER A 173 29.64 3.08 -13.22
N PHE A 174 30.05 4.03 -14.05
CA PHE A 174 31.43 4.11 -14.49
C PHE A 174 32.04 5.47 -14.11
N LYS A 175 33.38 5.49 -13.92
CA LYS A 175 34.14 6.71 -13.65
C LYS A 175 34.65 7.29 -14.95
N LEU A 176 34.36 8.57 -15.17
CA LEU A 176 34.96 9.37 -16.24
C LEU A 176 35.77 10.52 -15.59
N GLY A 177 37.08 10.32 -15.41
CA GLY A 177 37.89 11.25 -14.61
C GLY A 177 37.55 11.20 -13.14
N ASP A 178 37.18 12.35 -12.54
CA ASP A 178 36.76 12.46 -11.15
C ASP A 178 35.24 12.39 -10.97
N GLU A 179 34.47 12.32 -12.06
CA GLU A 179 33.02 12.21 -12.03
C GLU A 179 32.57 10.74 -12.09
N ARG A 180 31.56 10.41 -11.26
CA ARG A 180 30.89 9.12 -11.29
C ARG A 180 29.54 9.29 -11.99
N ILE A 181 29.40 8.67 -13.17
CA ILE A 181 28.15 8.64 -13.93
C ILE A 181 27.42 7.35 -13.60
N SER A 182 26.22 7.48 -13.02
CA SER A 182 25.30 6.37 -12.81
C SER A 182 24.54 6.12 -14.10
N LEU A 183 24.60 4.88 -14.60
CA LEU A 183 23.76 4.46 -15.71
C LEU A 183 22.45 3.92 -15.11
N GLU A 184 21.38 4.61 -15.38
CA GLU A 184 20.01 4.12 -15.14
C GLU A 184 19.43 3.75 -16.50
N PRO A 185 19.60 2.50 -16.98
CA PRO A 185 18.86 2.06 -18.14
C PRO A 185 17.39 2.01 -17.74
N SER A 186 16.59 2.93 -18.25
CA SER A 186 15.14 2.92 -18.11
C SER A 186 14.62 1.66 -18.83
N GLY A 187 14.45 0.58 -18.07
CA GLY A 187 13.82 -0.63 -18.57
C GLY A 187 12.31 -0.63 -18.39
N ASN A 188 11.79 0.37 -17.68
CA ASN A 188 10.37 0.53 -17.40
C ASN A 188 9.66 1.23 -18.55
N PHE A 189 8.44 0.82 -18.81
CA PHE A 189 7.58 1.49 -19.77
C PHE A 189 7.11 2.86 -19.22
N GLU A 190 7.34 3.91 -19.99
CA GLU A 190 6.94 5.28 -19.61
C GLU A 190 5.54 5.66 -20.15
N SER A 191 5.05 4.93 -21.17
CA SER A 191 3.74 5.21 -21.78
C SER A 191 3.04 3.94 -22.27
N ILE A 192 1.72 4.03 -22.48
CA ILE A 192 0.92 2.95 -23.08
C ILE A 192 1.39 2.66 -24.50
N GLU A 193 1.75 3.71 -25.25
CA GLU A 193 2.25 3.62 -26.61
C GLU A 193 3.53 2.79 -26.67
N GLU A 194 4.45 3.02 -25.74
CA GLU A 194 5.70 2.26 -25.63
C GLU A 194 5.46 0.78 -25.32
N ILE A 195 4.51 0.49 -24.41
CA ILE A 195 4.07 -0.88 -24.14
C ILE A 195 3.52 -1.51 -25.43
N GLY A 196 2.69 -0.78 -26.18
CA GLY A 196 2.11 -1.24 -27.44
C GLY A 196 3.13 -1.50 -28.55
N GLU A 197 4.25 -0.77 -28.55
CA GLU A 197 5.35 -0.93 -29.51
C GLU A 197 6.32 -2.06 -29.15
N THR A 198 6.12 -2.70 -28.00
CA THR A 198 6.93 -3.84 -27.57
C THR A 198 6.98 -4.92 -28.67
N LEU A 199 8.20 -5.24 -29.12
CA LEU A 199 8.39 -6.26 -30.14
C LEU A 199 8.33 -7.65 -29.53
N LEU A 200 7.39 -8.43 -30.03
CA LEU A 200 7.19 -9.83 -29.72
C LEU A 200 7.79 -10.68 -30.85
N ARG A 201 8.48 -11.77 -30.48
CA ARG A 201 9.07 -12.69 -31.45
C ARG A 201 8.29 -13.98 -31.49
N LEU A 202 7.86 -14.40 -32.68
CA LEU A 202 7.24 -15.71 -32.90
C LEU A 202 8.26 -16.84 -32.72
N PRO A 203 8.01 -17.84 -31.86
CA PRO A 203 8.95 -18.92 -31.57
C PRO A 203 9.32 -19.75 -32.81
N GLU A 204 8.38 -19.98 -33.72
CA GLU A 204 8.56 -20.88 -34.86
C GLU A 204 9.14 -20.19 -36.10
N THR A 205 8.75 -18.94 -36.36
CA THR A 205 9.12 -18.23 -37.60
C THR A 205 10.18 -17.15 -37.39
N ASN A 206 10.50 -16.82 -36.14
CA ASN A 206 11.39 -15.72 -35.76
C ASN A 206 10.90 -14.32 -36.24
N GLN A 207 9.64 -14.24 -36.63
CA GLN A 207 9.01 -13.03 -37.14
C GLN A 207 8.72 -12.08 -35.96
N LEU A 208 8.95 -10.78 -36.15
CA LEU A 208 8.68 -9.75 -35.14
C LEU A 208 7.37 -9.06 -35.46
N PHE A 209 6.59 -8.80 -34.43
CA PHE A 209 5.35 -7.99 -34.48
C PHE A 209 5.21 -7.17 -33.19
N GLN A 210 4.36 -6.18 -33.19
CA GLN A 210 4.17 -5.32 -32.02
C GLN A 210 3.02 -5.84 -31.15
N LEU A 211 3.09 -5.59 -29.85
CA LEU A 211 2.03 -5.98 -28.90
C LEU A 211 0.67 -5.42 -29.32
N ARG A 212 0.63 -4.17 -29.80
CA ARG A 212 -0.59 -3.53 -30.29
C ARG A 212 -1.25 -4.24 -31.49
N ASP A 213 -0.52 -5.11 -32.19
CA ASP A 213 -1.08 -5.89 -33.32
C ASP A 213 -1.97 -7.03 -32.81
N VAL A 214 -1.79 -7.47 -31.57
CA VAL A 214 -2.46 -8.64 -30.96
C VAL A 214 -3.27 -8.32 -29.72
N ALA A 215 -3.05 -7.15 -29.10
CA ALA A 215 -3.73 -6.71 -27.89
C ALA A 215 -4.18 -5.24 -28.01
N THR A 216 -5.27 -4.93 -27.31
CA THR A 216 -5.70 -3.56 -27.05
C THR A 216 -5.19 -3.16 -25.67
N LEU A 217 -4.58 -1.99 -25.60
CA LEU A 217 -4.04 -1.45 -24.36
C LEU A 217 -4.94 -0.31 -23.89
N SER A 218 -5.30 -0.33 -22.62
CA SER A 218 -6.04 0.76 -22.00
C SER A 218 -5.51 1.01 -20.58
N ARG A 219 -5.54 2.27 -20.17
CA ARG A 219 -5.23 2.66 -18.79
C ARG A 219 -6.56 2.92 -18.09
N SER A 220 -6.76 2.28 -16.96
CA SER A 220 -7.97 2.43 -16.17
C SER A 220 -7.70 2.13 -14.71
N TYR A 221 -8.61 2.53 -13.85
CA TYR A 221 -8.58 2.16 -12.44
C TYR A 221 -9.09 0.73 -12.24
N VAL A 222 -8.67 0.11 -11.13
CA VAL A 222 -9.15 -1.22 -10.73
C VAL A 222 -10.65 -1.13 -10.44
N ASP A 223 -11.44 -2.03 -11.03
CA ASP A 223 -12.89 -2.12 -10.84
C ASP A 223 -13.27 -3.57 -10.43
N PRO A 224 -13.94 -3.80 -9.30
CA PRO A 224 -14.35 -2.79 -8.31
C PRO A 224 -13.16 -2.22 -7.54
N PRO A 225 -13.24 -0.95 -7.09
CA PRO A 225 -12.21 -0.33 -6.28
C PRO A 225 -12.08 -1.05 -4.92
N GLU A 226 -10.84 -1.19 -4.43
CA GLU A 226 -10.57 -1.84 -3.14
C GLU A 226 -11.03 -0.97 -1.97
N GLU A 227 -10.84 0.34 -2.09
CA GLU A 227 -11.29 1.34 -1.13
C GLU A 227 -11.97 2.50 -1.84
N LEU A 228 -13.02 3.04 -1.23
CA LEU A 228 -13.71 4.23 -1.69
C LEU A 228 -13.87 5.22 -0.54
N VAL A 229 -13.33 6.41 -0.73
CA VAL A 229 -13.58 7.55 0.15
C VAL A 229 -14.54 8.51 -0.53
N SER A 230 -15.61 8.85 0.18
CA SER A 230 -16.58 9.85 -0.25
C SER A 230 -16.62 11.00 0.75
N ILE A 231 -16.47 12.21 0.26
CA ILE A 231 -16.46 13.44 1.05
C ILE A 231 -17.66 14.27 0.64
N ASN A 232 -18.67 14.35 1.52
CA ASN A 232 -19.96 15.00 1.23
C ASN A 232 -20.71 14.44 -0.02
N GLY A 233 -20.49 13.17 -0.35
CA GLY A 233 -21.12 12.51 -1.48
C GLY A 233 -20.30 12.59 -2.80
N GLU A 234 -19.16 13.26 -2.78
CA GLU A 234 -18.22 13.32 -3.90
C GLU A 234 -17.07 12.34 -3.69
N PRO A 235 -16.61 11.63 -4.72
CA PRO A 235 -15.42 10.80 -4.62
C PRO A 235 -14.18 11.66 -4.29
N GLY A 236 -13.32 11.15 -3.41
CA GLY A 236 -12.13 11.89 -3.00
C GLY A 236 -11.11 11.00 -2.31
N ILE A 237 -10.06 11.61 -1.82
CA ILE A 237 -8.97 10.99 -1.09
C ILE A 237 -8.98 11.48 0.35
N GLY A 238 -8.80 10.59 1.31
CA GLY A 238 -8.64 10.91 2.72
C GLY A 238 -7.15 10.96 3.10
N ILE A 239 -6.73 12.00 3.81
CA ILE A 239 -5.38 12.09 4.37
C ILE A 239 -5.52 12.06 5.89
N ALA A 240 -5.17 10.92 6.46
CA ALA A 240 -5.33 10.62 7.88
C ALA A 240 -4.01 10.85 8.63
N ILE A 241 -4.06 11.62 9.71
CA ILE A 241 -2.91 12.04 10.48
C ILE A 241 -3.01 11.46 11.89
N ALA A 242 -2.02 10.67 12.29
CA ALA A 242 -1.86 10.19 13.65
C ALA A 242 -0.86 11.05 14.41
N MET A 243 -1.21 11.39 15.64
CA MET A 243 -0.34 12.16 16.53
C MET A 243 0.68 11.24 17.21
N ARG A 244 1.88 11.77 17.44
CA ARG A 244 2.90 11.09 18.24
C ARG A 244 2.45 10.96 19.70
N GLU A 245 2.77 9.84 20.31
CA GLU A 245 2.52 9.61 21.73
C GLU A 245 3.14 10.73 22.59
N GLY A 246 2.32 11.31 23.49
CA GLY A 246 2.73 12.46 24.30
C GLY A 246 2.79 13.80 23.58
N GLY A 247 2.37 13.88 22.30
CA GLY A 247 2.31 15.12 21.53
C GLY A 247 1.16 16.04 21.96
N ASN A 248 1.18 17.27 21.46
CA ASN A 248 0.12 18.26 21.70
C ASN A 248 -0.88 18.28 20.55
N ASN A 249 -2.05 17.68 20.76
CA ASN A 249 -3.11 17.57 19.76
C ASN A 249 -3.62 18.93 19.25
N ILE A 250 -3.69 19.93 20.12
CA ILE A 250 -4.16 21.28 19.78
C ILE A 250 -3.14 22.01 18.88
N GLU A 251 -1.86 21.90 19.21
CA GLU A 251 -0.79 22.51 18.38
C GLU A 251 -0.68 21.82 17.02
N LEU A 252 -0.77 20.48 17.01
CA LEU A 252 -0.82 19.72 15.76
C LEU A 252 -2.01 20.16 14.89
N GLY A 253 -3.20 20.28 15.48
CA GLY A 253 -4.40 20.72 14.77
C GLY A 253 -4.26 22.11 14.17
N ARG A 254 -3.70 23.07 14.92
CA ARG A 254 -3.45 24.45 14.41
C ARG A 254 -2.44 24.46 13.27
N ALA A 255 -1.38 23.66 13.37
CA ALA A 255 -0.37 23.55 12.32
C ALA A 255 -0.95 22.94 11.04
N VAL A 256 -1.78 21.89 11.17
CA VAL A 256 -2.49 21.27 10.04
C VAL A 256 -3.44 22.28 9.38
N GLN A 257 -4.23 23.03 10.15
CA GLN A 257 -5.12 24.08 9.60
C GLN A 257 -4.34 25.18 8.88
N SER A 258 -3.18 25.60 9.42
CA SER A 258 -2.32 26.58 8.76
C SER A 258 -1.78 26.04 7.44
N ALA A 259 -1.32 24.80 7.40
CA ALA A 259 -0.85 24.18 6.16
C ALA A 259 -1.97 24.07 5.11
N ILE A 260 -3.20 23.71 5.52
CA ILE A 260 -4.36 23.69 4.60
C ILE A 260 -4.64 25.09 4.03
N ALA A 261 -4.50 26.15 4.81
CA ALA A 261 -4.67 27.51 4.29
C ALA A 261 -3.62 27.85 3.23
N ASP A 262 -2.36 27.45 3.44
CA ASP A 262 -1.27 27.63 2.46
C ASP A 262 -1.50 26.80 1.19
N PHE A 263 -2.15 25.64 1.30
CA PHE A 263 -2.47 24.81 0.14
C PHE A 263 -3.48 25.47 -0.80
N TYR A 264 -4.47 26.22 -0.29
CA TYR A 264 -5.40 26.96 -1.15
C TYR A 264 -4.71 28.04 -2.01
N ASP A 265 -3.56 28.55 -1.58
CA ASP A 265 -2.76 29.49 -2.35
C ASP A 265 -1.82 28.78 -3.35
N THR A 266 -1.54 27.49 -3.14
CA THR A 266 -0.55 26.72 -3.90
C THR A 266 -1.20 25.89 -5.01
N TYR A 267 -2.34 25.26 -4.72
CA TYR A 267 -2.99 24.36 -5.66
C TYR A 267 -4.04 25.04 -6.56
N PRO A 268 -4.33 24.47 -7.74
CA PRO A 268 -5.27 25.06 -8.69
C PRO A 268 -6.70 25.19 -8.13
N ILE A 269 -7.45 26.12 -8.69
CA ILE A 269 -8.88 26.27 -8.42
C ILE A 269 -9.60 24.97 -8.83
N GLY A 270 -10.46 24.46 -7.96
CA GLY A 270 -11.16 23.18 -8.10
C GLY A 270 -10.69 22.11 -7.14
N ILE A 271 -9.53 22.28 -6.51
CA ILE A 271 -9.08 21.45 -5.39
C ILE A 271 -9.70 21.98 -4.10
N GLU A 272 -10.36 21.09 -3.35
CA GLU A 272 -10.97 21.41 -2.06
C GLU A 272 -10.41 20.54 -0.94
N PHE A 273 -10.16 21.18 0.21
CA PHE A 273 -9.74 20.51 1.43
C PHE A 273 -10.83 20.61 2.48
N LYS A 274 -11.22 19.48 3.06
CA LYS A 274 -12.25 19.43 4.10
C LYS A 274 -11.76 18.66 5.32
N LEU A 275 -11.91 19.24 6.49
CA LEU A 275 -11.69 18.52 7.75
C LEU A 275 -12.86 17.57 7.95
N VAL A 276 -12.62 16.26 7.81
CA VAL A 276 -13.62 15.19 7.96
C VAL A 276 -13.69 14.74 9.41
N ASN A 277 -12.53 14.61 10.07
CA ASN A 277 -12.39 14.38 11.49
C ASN A 277 -11.37 15.37 12.05
N PHE A 278 -11.70 16.00 13.18
CA PHE A 278 -10.82 16.97 13.80
C PHE A 278 -10.92 16.92 15.33
N SER A 279 -10.26 15.95 15.94
CA SER A 279 -10.25 15.74 17.39
C SER A 279 -9.65 16.89 18.21
N PRO A 280 -8.73 17.76 17.69
CA PRO A 280 -8.27 18.94 18.43
C PRO A 280 -9.39 19.86 18.89
N GLN A 281 -10.44 20.04 18.09
CA GLN A 281 -11.59 20.88 18.43
C GLN A 281 -12.40 20.32 19.59
N GLU A 282 -12.56 18.99 19.67
CA GLU A 282 -13.28 18.33 20.76
C GLU A 282 -12.56 18.47 22.12
N VAL A 283 -11.25 18.69 22.08
CA VAL A 283 -10.41 18.88 23.28
C VAL A 283 -10.44 20.35 23.73
N GLU A 284 -10.49 21.33 22.80
CA GLU A 284 -10.61 22.76 23.14
C GLU A 284 -11.99 23.11 23.73
N ASP A 285 -13.06 22.39 23.36
CA ASP A 285 -14.45 22.65 23.80
C ASP A 285 -14.77 22.04 25.17
N LYS A 286 -13.83 21.34 25.84
CA LYS A 286 -13.96 20.74 27.19
C LYS A 286 -13.17 21.48 28.25
#